data_a075ad3557894bea0f47c0343ea5a010
#
_entry.id   a075ad3557894bea0f47c0343ea5a010
#
_cell.length_a   1.000
_cell.length_b   1.000
_cell.length_c   1.000
_cell.angle_alpha   90.00
_cell.angle_beta   90.00
_cell.angle_gamma   90.00
#
_symmetry.space_group_name_H-M   'P 1'
#
loop_
_entity.id
_entity.type
_entity.pdbx_description
1 polymer ?
#
loop_
_entity_poly.entity_id
_entity_poly.type
_entity_poly.pdbx_seq_one_letter_code
_entity_poly.pdbx_strand_id
1 'polypeptide(L)'
;MGFSGGTHIALRAAKSHPEDYHALINMAQCVTDGPDNDTLIYNFMKGVFTERGDKSSLYKLESSVEITDEGKVKCKDWYNYIALLHKAGGGTIKDKTEFEGIVIPILFCRCYTVSEKLSYVPSMKMYRKTKLAKDLECFDYRKTITSLQIPVYFISGDTDYNCPWPLTEEYCRMIDAPDKGFYKIPDSAHSPLWENPGETCGILRQIKEKTCNE
;
A
#
# COMPACT_ATOMS: atom_id res chain seq x y z
N MET A 1 -1.51 13.17 6.86
CA MET A 1 -1.80 12.12 5.85
C MET A 1 -0.59 11.23 5.67
N GLY A 2 -0.79 9.91 5.56
CA GLY A 2 0.23 8.92 5.23
C GLY A 2 -0.03 8.29 3.86
N PHE A 3 1.03 7.88 3.14
CA PHE A 3 0.93 7.14 1.89
C PHE A 3 1.88 5.94 1.94
N SER A 4 1.36 4.72 1.59
CA SER A 4 2.15 3.49 1.52
C SER A 4 2.96 3.26 2.82
N GLY A 5 4.27 3.05 2.73
CA GLY A 5 5.16 2.97 3.91
C GLY A 5 5.06 4.14 4.89
N GLY A 6 4.66 5.34 4.44
CA GLY A 6 4.40 6.50 5.31
C GLY A 6 3.19 6.33 6.23
N THR A 7 2.29 5.39 5.93
CA THR A 7 1.13 5.08 6.78
C THR A 7 1.53 4.48 8.14
N HIS A 8 2.67 3.79 8.21
CA HIS A 8 3.22 3.29 9.47
C HIS A 8 3.53 4.42 10.45
N ILE A 9 4.16 5.49 9.94
CA ILE A 9 4.53 6.65 10.76
C ILE A 9 3.27 7.44 11.13
N ALA A 10 2.42 7.73 10.15
CA ALA A 10 1.20 8.50 10.34
C ALA A 10 0.24 7.86 11.35
N LEU A 11 0.04 6.53 11.27
CA LEU A 11 -0.82 5.77 12.18
C LEU A 11 -0.28 5.79 13.61
N ARG A 12 1.04 5.59 13.79
CA ARG A 12 1.69 5.61 15.11
C ARG A 12 1.70 7.01 15.70
N ALA A 13 1.96 8.04 14.90
CA ALA A 13 1.93 9.44 15.35
C ALA A 13 0.52 9.83 15.81
N ALA A 14 -0.52 9.54 15.02
CA ALA A 14 -1.91 9.79 15.39
C ALA A 14 -2.35 9.02 16.64
N LYS A 15 -1.80 7.82 16.88
CA LYS A 15 -2.06 7.05 18.12
C LYS A 15 -1.37 7.67 19.32
N SER A 16 -0.14 8.19 19.17
CA SER A 16 0.67 8.69 20.28
C SER A 16 0.39 10.14 20.64
N HIS A 17 -0.01 10.94 19.66
CA HIS A 17 -0.24 12.39 19.78
C HIS A 17 -1.54 12.80 19.07
N PRO A 18 -2.70 12.27 19.51
CA PRO A 18 -3.97 12.56 18.87
C PRO A 18 -4.33 14.06 18.91
N GLU A 19 -3.86 14.78 19.93
CA GLU A 19 -4.07 16.22 20.13
C GLU A 19 -3.48 17.11 19.01
N ASP A 20 -2.53 16.60 18.26
CA ASP A 20 -1.85 17.34 17.18
C ASP A 20 -2.59 17.24 15.82
N TYR A 21 -3.67 16.44 15.74
CA TYR A 21 -4.30 16.10 14.47
C TYR A 21 -5.82 16.22 14.52
N HIS A 22 -6.42 16.85 13.50
CA HIS A 22 -7.88 16.86 13.32
C HIS A 22 -8.41 15.51 12.84
N ALA A 23 -7.66 14.84 11.99
CA ALA A 23 -7.97 13.52 11.46
C ALA A 23 -6.72 12.82 10.91
N LEU A 24 -6.76 11.50 10.81
CA LEU A 24 -5.78 10.70 10.09
C LEU A 24 -6.36 10.30 8.72
N ILE A 25 -5.62 10.57 7.65
CA ILE A 25 -5.93 10.07 6.31
C ILE A 25 -4.77 9.19 5.86
N ASN A 26 -5.02 7.91 5.64
CA ASN A 26 -4.04 6.96 5.15
C ASN A 26 -4.43 6.45 3.74
N MET A 27 -3.54 6.67 2.79
CA MET A 27 -3.69 6.22 1.42
C MET A 27 -2.79 5.00 1.20
N ALA A 28 -3.34 3.92 0.61
CA ALA A 28 -2.65 2.65 0.42
C ALA A 28 -2.04 2.15 1.75
N GLN A 29 -2.90 1.90 2.74
CA GLN A 29 -2.51 1.52 4.10
C GLN A 29 -1.81 0.18 4.15
N CYS A 30 -0.60 0.14 4.68
CA CYS A 30 0.03 -1.10 5.10
C CYS A 30 -0.63 -1.60 6.39
N VAL A 31 -1.37 -2.72 6.33
CA VAL A 31 -2.14 -3.26 7.48
C VAL A 31 -1.39 -4.34 8.21
N THR A 32 -0.83 -5.29 7.48
CA THR A 32 -0.05 -6.40 8.03
C THR A 32 1.02 -6.83 7.04
N ASP A 33 2.07 -7.44 7.56
CA ASP A 33 3.06 -8.19 6.80
C ASP A 33 2.88 -9.69 7.07
N GLY A 34 3.23 -10.52 6.08
CA GLY A 34 3.22 -11.97 6.21
C GLY A 34 2.09 -12.68 5.43
N PRO A 35 1.75 -13.93 5.82
CA PRO A 35 0.96 -14.84 4.98
C PRO A 35 -0.44 -14.37 4.60
N ASP A 36 -1.11 -13.55 5.41
CA ASP A 36 -2.42 -12.98 5.05
C ASP A 36 -2.29 -12.04 3.85
N ASN A 37 -1.29 -11.16 3.90
CA ASN A 37 -0.96 -10.24 2.82
C ASN A 37 -0.56 -10.98 1.55
N ASP A 38 0.39 -11.90 1.66
CA ASP A 38 0.91 -12.67 0.51
C ASP A 38 -0.18 -13.52 -0.14
N THR A 39 -1.08 -14.10 0.64
CA THR A 39 -2.19 -14.90 0.11
C THR A 39 -3.14 -14.07 -0.75
N LEU A 40 -3.47 -12.86 -0.34
CA LEU A 40 -4.34 -11.97 -1.13
C LEU A 40 -3.67 -11.54 -2.43
N ILE A 41 -2.39 -11.16 -2.37
CA ILE A 41 -1.60 -10.79 -3.55
C ILE A 41 -1.53 -11.98 -4.53
N TYR A 42 -1.21 -13.17 -4.02
CA TYR A 42 -1.15 -14.40 -4.83
C TYR A 42 -2.47 -14.69 -5.52
N ASN A 43 -3.58 -14.67 -4.79
CA ASN A 43 -4.89 -14.99 -5.33
C ASN A 43 -5.31 -14.00 -6.42
N PHE A 44 -5.04 -12.71 -6.22
CA PHE A 44 -5.25 -11.69 -7.24
C PHE A 44 -4.46 -11.98 -8.52
N MET A 45 -3.15 -12.15 -8.41
CA MET A 45 -2.29 -12.44 -9.56
C MET A 45 -2.69 -13.72 -10.27
N LYS A 46 -2.99 -14.79 -9.51
CA LYS A 46 -3.45 -16.07 -10.05
C LYS A 46 -4.74 -15.92 -10.83
N GLY A 47 -5.71 -15.16 -10.31
CA GLY A 47 -6.97 -14.85 -11.01
C GLY A 47 -6.71 -14.16 -12.35
N VAL A 48 -5.94 -13.05 -12.32
CA VAL A 48 -5.60 -12.27 -13.53
C VAL A 48 -4.88 -13.11 -14.58
N PHE A 49 -3.85 -13.85 -14.18
CA PHE A 49 -3.09 -14.66 -15.14
C PHE A 49 -3.87 -15.87 -15.68
N THR A 50 -4.78 -16.43 -14.87
CA THR A 50 -5.70 -17.49 -15.34
C THR A 50 -6.67 -16.95 -16.38
N GLU A 51 -7.28 -15.80 -16.12
CA GLU A 51 -8.20 -15.13 -17.05
C GLU A 51 -7.51 -14.77 -18.38
N ARG A 52 -6.28 -14.28 -18.30
CA ARG A 52 -5.45 -13.95 -19.48
C ARG A 52 -4.86 -15.17 -20.19
N GLY A 53 -4.97 -16.38 -19.64
CA GLY A 53 -4.32 -17.59 -20.17
C GLY A 53 -2.79 -17.55 -20.12
N ASP A 54 -2.20 -16.72 -19.26
CA ASP A 54 -0.74 -16.52 -19.15
C ASP A 54 -0.09 -17.62 -18.29
N LYS A 55 0.09 -18.79 -18.92
CA LYS A 55 0.70 -19.98 -18.29
C LYS A 55 2.13 -19.71 -17.81
N SER A 56 2.89 -18.85 -18.51
CA SER A 56 4.27 -18.53 -18.13
C SER A 56 4.32 -17.76 -16.81
N SER A 57 3.43 -16.78 -16.63
CA SER A 57 3.35 -16.02 -15.38
C SER A 57 2.79 -16.85 -14.23
N LEU A 58 1.83 -17.74 -14.50
CA LEU A 58 1.34 -18.70 -13.49
C LEU A 58 2.46 -19.59 -12.97
N TYR A 59 3.26 -20.18 -13.85
CA TYR A 59 4.40 -21.02 -13.46
C TYR A 59 5.43 -20.24 -12.60
N LYS A 60 5.75 -19.00 -13.01
CA LYS A 60 6.65 -18.14 -12.24
C LYS A 60 6.06 -17.76 -10.88
N LEU A 61 4.78 -17.47 -10.82
CA LEU A 61 4.08 -17.16 -9.59
C LEU A 61 4.11 -18.32 -8.60
N GLU A 62 3.80 -19.54 -9.05
CA GLU A 62 3.84 -20.75 -8.23
C GLU A 62 5.25 -21.06 -7.72
N SER A 63 6.29 -20.81 -8.54
CA SER A 63 7.68 -21.00 -8.12
C SER A 63 8.19 -19.97 -7.12
N SER A 64 7.54 -18.78 -7.06
CA SER A 64 7.93 -17.66 -6.19
C SER A 64 7.36 -17.73 -4.77
N VAL A 65 6.55 -18.75 -4.48
CA VAL A 65 5.87 -18.88 -3.19
C VAL A 65 6.08 -20.25 -2.55
N GLU A 66 5.75 -20.35 -1.28
CA GLU A 66 5.56 -21.60 -0.54
C GLU A 66 4.19 -21.59 0.14
N ILE A 67 3.65 -22.75 0.38
CA ILE A 67 2.42 -22.91 1.15
C ILE A 67 2.80 -23.25 2.58
N THR A 68 2.27 -22.50 3.53
CA THR A 68 2.46 -22.74 4.97
C THR A 68 1.66 -23.95 5.44
N ASP A 69 1.96 -24.45 6.64
CA ASP A 69 1.21 -25.55 7.26
C ASP A 69 -0.27 -25.20 7.47
N GLU A 70 -0.61 -23.91 7.56
CA GLU A 70 -1.97 -23.39 7.65
C GLU A 70 -2.67 -23.23 6.30
N GLY A 71 -2.03 -23.61 5.20
CA GLY A 71 -2.54 -23.48 3.84
C GLY A 71 -2.49 -22.04 3.27
N LYS A 72 -1.78 -21.13 3.94
CA LYS A 72 -1.55 -19.76 3.48
C LYS A 72 -0.33 -19.68 2.56
N VAL A 73 -0.28 -18.64 1.74
CA VAL A 73 0.84 -18.36 0.85
C VAL A 73 1.88 -17.51 1.59
N LYS A 74 3.16 -17.82 1.36
CA LYS A 74 4.29 -17.01 1.76
C LYS A 74 5.23 -16.77 0.59
N CYS A 75 5.61 -15.52 0.36
CA CYS A 75 6.53 -15.14 -0.70
C CYS A 75 7.96 -15.59 -0.36
N LYS A 76 8.64 -16.27 -1.32
CA LYS A 76 10.05 -16.65 -1.24
C LYS A 76 10.95 -15.76 -2.09
N ASP A 77 10.44 -15.28 -3.22
CA ASP A 77 11.15 -14.48 -4.19
C ASP A 77 10.43 -13.16 -4.41
N TRP A 78 10.71 -12.21 -3.54
CA TRP A 78 10.09 -10.90 -3.53
C TRP A 78 10.25 -10.14 -4.87
N TYR A 79 11.40 -10.22 -5.51
CA TYR A 79 11.64 -9.48 -6.75
C TYR A 79 10.77 -9.98 -7.91
N ASN A 80 10.71 -11.30 -8.11
CA ASN A 80 9.81 -11.89 -9.10
C ASN A 80 8.35 -11.67 -8.73
N TYR A 81 8.01 -11.76 -7.46
CA TYR A 81 6.65 -11.59 -6.96
C TYR A 81 6.11 -10.17 -7.25
N ILE A 82 6.89 -9.13 -6.94
CA ILE A 82 6.53 -7.75 -7.23
C ILE A 82 6.49 -7.46 -8.73
N ALA A 83 7.41 -7.99 -9.51
CA ALA A 83 7.38 -7.84 -10.96
C ALA A 83 6.11 -8.47 -11.58
N LEU A 84 5.68 -9.62 -11.06
CA LEU A 84 4.43 -10.26 -11.46
C LEU A 84 3.20 -9.44 -11.01
N LEU A 85 3.23 -8.85 -9.82
CA LEU A 85 2.16 -7.97 -9.34
C LEU A 85 1.98 -6.75 -10.26
N HIS A 86 3.07 -6.10 -10.67
CA HIS A 86 3.02 -5.02 -11.65
C HIS A 86 2.44 -5.51 -13.00
N LYS A 87 2.87 -6.68 -13.47
CA LYS A 87 2.34 -7.28 -14.70
C LYS A 87 0.85 -7.64 -14.61
N ALA A 88 0.37 -7.97 -13.42
CA ALA A 88 -1.05 -8.22 -13.18
C ALA A 88 -1.90 -6.95 -13.09
N GLY A 89 -1.27 -5.77 -12.92
CA GLY A 89 -1.95 -4.48 -12.81
C GLY A 89 -2.27 -4.07 -11.36
N GLY A 90 -1.74 -4.80 -10.36
CA GLY A 90 -1.95 -4.52 -8.94
C GLY A 90 -0.76 -3.83 -8.24
N GLY A 91 0.23 -3.39 -9.01
CA GLY A 91 1.46 -2.77 -8.52
C GLY A 91 1.34 -1.27 -8.21
N THR A 92 2.44 -0.55 -8.29
CA THR A 92 2.53 0.87 -7.88
C THR A 92 1.62 1.79 -8.69
N ILE A 93 1.52 1.57 -10.00
CA ILE A 93 0.57 2.24 -10.91
C ILE A 93 -0.02 1.15 -11.79
N LYS A 94 -1.33 1.19 -11.99
CA LYS A 94 -2.06 0.25 -12.82
C LYS A 94 -1.48 0.21 -14.23
N ASP A 95 -1.34 -0.98 -14.78
CA ASP A 95 -0.87 -1.23 -16.14
C ASP A 95 0.52 -0.64 -16.48
N LYS A 96 1.33 -0.33 -15.47
CA LYS A 96 2.72 0.11 -15.64
C LYS A 96 3.71 -0.80 -14.92
N THR A 97 4.86 -0.96 -15.52
CA THR A 97 6.01 -1.58 -14.87
C THR A 97 6.54 -0.66 -13.76
N GLU A 98 7.32 -1.20 -12.83
CA GLU A 98 8.01 -0.41 -11.80
C GLU A 98 8.90 0.67 -12.43
N PHE A 99 9.56 0.35 -13.56
CA PHE A 99 10.38 1.31 -14.29
C PHE A 99 9.56 2.50 -14.81
N GLU A 100 8.43 2.24 -15.45
CA GLU A 100 7.55 3.28 -16.00
C GLU A 100 6.81 4.07 -14.91
N GLY A 101 6.40 3.41 -13.84
CA GLY A 101 5.61 4.03 -12.76
C GLY A 101 6.43 4.77 -11.71
N ILE A 102 7.71 4.42 -11.53
CA ILE A 102 8.57 4.97 -10.48
C ILE A 102 9.83 5.61 -11.07
N VAL A 103 10.63 4.84 -11.81
CA VAL A 103 11.98 5.29 -12.21
C VAL A 103 11.89 6.45 -13.19
N ILE A 104 11.05 6.35 -14.22
CA ILE A 104 10.88 7.44 -15.20
C ILE A 104 10.39 8.74 -14.54
N PRO A 105 9.33 8.76 -13.70
CA PRO A 105 8.92 9.96 -12.98
C PRO A 105 10.02 10.58 -12.13
N ILE A 106 10.82 9.78 -11.42
CA ILE A 106 11.95 10.29 -10.61
C ILE A 106 13.00 10.95 -11.51
N LEU A 107 13.37 10.31 -12.61
CA LEU A 107 14.38 10.85 -13.53
C LEU A 107 13.97 12.20 -14.13
N PHE A 108 12.69 12.38 -14.44
CA PHE A 108 12.15 13.61 -15.02
C PHE A 108 11.63 14.62 -13.99
N CYS A 109 11.62 14.26 -12.70
CA CYS A 109 11.19 15.17 -11.65
C CYS A 109 12.14 16.37 -11.54
N ARG A 110 11.58 17.58 -11.68
CA ARG A 110 12.36 18.83 -11.58
C ARG A 110 12.68 19.23 -10.14
N CYS A 111 12.00 18.64 -9.16
CA CYS A 111 12.22 18.91 -7.75
C CYS A 111 13.46 18.20 -7.18
N TYR A 112 13.97 17.19 -7.89
CA TYR A 112 15.16 16.46 -7.47
C TYR A 112 16.40 16.91 -8.25
N THR A 113 17.49 17.13 -7.52
CA THR A 113 18.82 17.31 -8.08
C THR A 113 19.32 16.01 -8.73
N VAL A 114 20.33 16.12 -9.58
CA VAL A 114 20.98 14.93 -10.18
C VAL A 114 21.53 14.00 -9.11
N SER A 115 22.13 14.54 -8.04
CA SER A 115 22.67 13.75 -6.93
C SER A 115 21.58 12.95 -6.21
N GLU A 116 20.41 13.55 -5.94
CA GLU A 116 19.28 12.86 -5.30
C GLU A 116 18.74 11.74 -6.19
N LYS A 117 18.59 11.97 -7.50
CA LYS A 117 18.17 10.93 -8.45
C LYS A 117 19.14 9.75 -8.47
N LEU A 118 20.44 10.00 -8.48
CA LEU A 118 21.46 8.94 -8.44
C LEU A 118 21.52 8.22 -7.08
N SER A 119 21.10 8.87 -6.01
CA SER A 119 21.06 8.29 -4.65
C SER A 119 19.87 7.37 -4.42
N TYR A 120 18.86 7.36 -5.28
CA TYR A 120 17.63 6.61 -5.06
C TYR A 120 17.88 5.10 -4.82
N VAL A 121 18.56 4.42 -5.72
CA VAL A 121 18.85 2.98 -5.59
C VAL A 121 19.78 2.66 -4.41
N PRO A 122 20.90 3.39 -4.20
CA PRO A 122 21.70 3.21 -2.99
C PRO A 122 20.93 3.44 -1.70
N SER A 123 20.04 4.45 -1.65
CA SER A 123 19.23 4.76 -0.46
C SER A 123 18.29 3.61 -0.08
N MET A 124 17.66 2.96 -1.04
CA MET A 124 16.83 1.78 -0.79
C MET A 124 17.61 0.62 -0.17
N LYS A 125 18.85 0.38 -0.64
CA LYS A 125 19.74 -0.65 -0.05
C LYS A 125 20.18 -0.28 1.37
N MET A 126 20.40 1.00 1.63
CA MET A 126 20.77 1.51 2.96
C MET A 126 19.58 1.42 3.93
N TYR A 127 18.39 1.79 3.50
CA TYR A 127 17.17 1.71 4.31
C TYR A 127 16.95 0.31 4.88
N ARG A 128 17.08 -0.74 4.07
CA ARG A 128 16.92 -2.15 4.51
C ARG A 128 17.85 -2.58 5.65
N LYS A 129 18.96 -1.85 5.88
CA LYS A 129 19.91 -2.11 6.96
C LYS A 129 19.62 -1.31 8.23
N THR A 130 18.64 -0.42 8.19
CA THR A 130 18.30 0.43 9.33
C THR A 130 17.47 -0.30 10.38
N LYS A 131 17.51 0.20 11.62
CA LYS A 131 16.60 -0.25 12.67
C LYS A 131 15.14 0.00 12.28
N LEU A 132 14.84 1.12 11.62
CA LEU A 132 13.51 1.46 11.16
C LEU A 132 12.93 0.37 10.23
N ALA A 133 13.72 -0.13 9.27
CA ALA A 133 13.27 -1.21 8.40
C ALA A 133 12.92 -2.46 9.20
N LYS A 134 13.77 -2.84 10.18
CA LYS A 134 13.52 -3.99 11.05
C LYS A 134 12.28 -3.81 11.94
N ASP A 135 12.08 -2.60 12.47
CA ASP A 135 10.91 -2.28 13.31
C ASP A 135 9.59 -2.28 12.49
N LEU A 136 9.70 -2.21 11.15
CA LEU A 136 8.57 -2.29 10.21
C LEU A 136 8.40 -3.69 9.59
N GLU A 137 9.21 -4.66 9.98
CA GLU A 137 9.01 -6.07 9.65
C GLU A 137 8.07 -6.72 10.68
N CYS A 138 7.28 -7.70 10.23
CA CYS A 138 6.40 -8.52 11.10
C CYS A 138 5.36 -7.70 11.90
N PHE A 139 4.74 -6.71 11.29
CA PHE A 139 3.67 -5.93 11.93
C PHE A 139 2.27 -6.49 11.60
N ASP A 140 1.32 -6.26 12.52
CA ASP A 140 -0.13 -6.45 12.28
C ASP A 140 -0.89 -5.38 13.07
N TYR A 141 -1.37 -4.35 12.38
CA TYR A 141 -2.09 -3.24 13.01
C TYR A 141 -3.48 -3.63 13.49
N ARG A 142 -4.06 -4.68 12.95
CA ARG A 142 -5.33 -5.25 13.45
C ARG A 142 -5.22 -5.70 14.92
N LYS A 143 -4.00 -6.02 15.36
CA LYS A 143 -3.70 -6.47 16.74
C LYS A 143 -3.09 -5.38 17.61
N THR A 144 -2.33 -4.46 17.02
CA THR A 144 -1.49 -3.51 17.78
C THR A 144 -2.06 -2.11 17.86
N ILE A 145 -2.88 -1.67 16.89
CA ILE A 145 -3.56 -0.37 16.89
C ILE A 145 -5.04 -0.57 16.56
N THR A 146 -5.80 -0.92 17.59
CA THR A 146 -7.23 -1.25 17.48
C THR A 146 -8.15 -0.05 17.74
N SER A 147 -7.60 1.08 18.19
CA SER A 147 -8.36 2.30 18.44
C SER A 147 -7.55 3.57 18.21
N LEU A 148 -8.21 4.63 17.76
CA LEU A 148 -7.70 6.00 17.66
C LEU A 148 -8.68 6.97 18.35
N GLN A 149 -8.15 8.08 18.86
CA GLN A 149 -8.96 9.12 19.51
C GLN A 149 -9.43 10.22 18.52
N ILE A 150 -8.99 10.13 17.27
CA ILE A 150 -9.32 11.07 16.18
C ILE A 150 -10.00 10.34 15.03
N PRO A 151 -10.74 11.04 14.17
CA PRO A 151 -11.29 10.47 12.94
C PRO A 151 -10.21 9.84 12.06
N VAL A 152 -10.51 8.70 11.42
CA VAL A 152 -9.60 8.00 10.53
C VAL A 152 -10.26 7.62 9.21
N TYR A 153 -9.58 7.93 8.12
CA TYR A 153 -10.06 7.65 6.77
C TYR A 153 -8.98 6.91 5.97
N PHE A 154 -9.41 5.89 5.23
CA PHE A 154 -8.55 5.09 4.38
C PHE A 154 -8.96 5.27 2.93
N ILE A 155 -7.97 5.41 2.04
CA ILE A 155 -8.15 5.53 0.60
C ILE A 155 -7.28 4.48 -0.08
N SER A 156 -7.86 3.64 -0.93
CA SER A 156 -7.12 2.62 -1.70
C SER A 156 -7.63 2.56 -3.13
N GLY A 157 -6.76 2.23 -4.08
CA GLY A 157 -7.21 1.88 -5.43
C GLY A 157 -7.97 0.55 -5.44
N ASP A 158 -8.87 0.36 -6.40
CA ASP A 158 -9.67 -0.85 -6.54
C ASP A 158 -8.85 -2.08 -6.98
N THR A 159 -7.66 -1.85 -7.51
CA THR A 159 -6.66 -2.88 -7.85
C THR A 159 -5.36 -2.75 -7.05
N ASP A 160 -5.37 -2.02 -5.92
CA ASP A 160 -4.21 -1.97 -5.03
C ASP A 160 -4.02 -3.33 -4.33
N TYR A 161 -3.04 -4.09 -4.79
CA TYR A 161 -2.55 -5.30 -4.15
C TYR A 161 -1.07 -5.18 -3.74
N ASN A 162 -0.47 -4.00 -3.90
CA ASN A 162 0.81 -3.71 -3.26
C ASN A 162 0.64 -3.50 -1.74
N CYS A 163 -0.47 -2.83 -1.36
CA CYS A 163 -1.06 -2.90 -0.02
C CYS A 163 -2.52 -3.35 -0.18
N PRO A 164 -2.83 -4.65 -0.09
CA PRO A 164 -4.13 -5.19 -0.49
C PRO A 164 -5.32 -4.44 0.11
N TRP A 165 -6.10 -3.76 -0.73
CA TRP A 165 -7.25 -2.96 -0.29
C TRP A 165 -8.26 -3.74 0.55
N PRO A 166 -8.48 -5.07 0.37
CA PRO A 166 -9.40 -5.81 1.23
C PRO A 166 -8.96 -5.85 2.69
N LEU A 167 -7.64 -5.90 2.96
CA LEU A 167 -7.12 -5.79 4.33
C LEU A 167 -7.33 -4.40 4.91
N THR A 168 -7.20 -3.35 4.10
CA THR A 168 -7.46 -1.97 4.52
C THR A 168 -8.93 -1.77 4.87
N GLU A 169 -9.84 -2.31 4.06
CA GLU A 169 -11.27 -2.26 4.33
C GLU A 169 -11.65 -3.05 5.59
N GLU A 170 -11.08 -4.25 5.77
CA GLU A 170 -11.22 -5.03 6.99
C GLU A 170 -10.75 -4.26 8.22
N TYR A 171 -9.56 -3.68 8.16
CA TYR A 171 -8.99 -2.88 9.24
C TYR A 171 -9.83 -1.64 9.55
N CYS A 172 -10.36 -0.95 8.54
CA CYS A 172 -11.29 0.16 8.74
C CYS A 172 -12.55 -0.27 9.49
N ARG A 173 -13.07 -1.46 9.24
CA ARG A 173 -14.23 -2.00 9.98
C ARG A 173 -13.89 -2.31 11.44
N MET A 174 -12.68 -2.81 11.70
CA MET A 174 -12.23 -3.27 13.02
C MET A 174 -11.82 -2.12 13.95
N ILE A 175 -11.11 -1.10 13.43
CA ILE A 175 -10.55 -0.02 14.26
C ILE A 175 -11.69 0.79 14.91
N ASP A 176 -11.56 1.06 16.22
CA ASP A 176 -12.45 1.96 16.94
C ASP A 176 -11.96 3.42 16.81
N ALA A 177 -12.82 4.32 16.36
CA ALA A 177 -12.49 5.73 16.17
C ALA A 177 -13.77 6.58 16.22
N PRO A 178 -13.70 7.88 16.59
CA PRO A 178 -14.87 8.78 16.66
C PRO A 178 -15.64 8.87 15.34
N ASP A 179 -14.93 8.82 14.23
CA ASP A 179 -15.47 8.70 12.88
C ASP A 179 -14.46 7.96 11.99
N LYS A 180 -14.97 7.21 11.02
CA LYS A 180 -14.10 6.43 10.13
C LYS A 180 -14.74 6.21 8.76
N GLY A 181 -13.91 6.06 7.74
CA GLY A 181 -14.36 5.80 6.39
C GLY A 181 -13.32 5.07 5.55
N PHE A 182 -13.81 4.24 4.62
CA PHE A 182 -13.00 3.61 3.60
C PHE A 182 -13.50 4.03 2.22
N TYR A 183 -12.58 4.51 1.39
CA TYR A 183 -12.85 4.99 0.04
C TYR A 183 -12.03 4.17 -0.96
N LYS A 184 -12.73 3.48 -1.84
CA LYS A 184 -12.12 2.70 -2.91
C LYS A 184 -12.19 3.47 -4.22
N ILE A 185 -11.03 3.87 -4.75
CA ILE A 185 -10.89 4.67 -5.95
C ILE A 185 -10.93 3.76 -7.18
N PRO A 186 -11.87 3.97 -8.10
CA PRO A 186 -11.96 3.15 -9.29
C PRO A 186 -10.78 3.37 -10.23
N ASP A 187 -10.45 2.33 -11.00
CA ASP A 187 -9.43 2.35 -12.05
C ASP A 187 -8.04 2.80 -11.55
N SER A 188 -7.71 2.40 -10.33
CA SER A 188 -6.46 2.78 -9.65
C SER A 188 -5.85 1.59 -8.93
N ALA A 189 -4.52 1.51 -8.92
CA ALA A 189 -3.75 0.60 -8.10
C ALA A 189 -3.24 1.31 -6.82
N HIS A 190 -1.94 1.21 -6.54
CA HIS A 190 -1.35 1.70 -5.29
C HIS A 190 -1.26 3.23 -5.17
N SER A 191 -1.40 3.98 -6.27
CA SER A 191 -1.17 5.42 -6.31
C SER A 191 -2.41 6.23 -6.74
N PRO A 192 -3.57 6.09 -6.06
CA PRO A 192 -4.84 6.67 -6.51
C PRO A 192 -4.81 8.18 -6.69
N LEU A 193 -3.98 8.91 -5.93
CA LEU A 193 -3.85 10.37 -6.10
C LEU A 193 -3.27 10.75 -7.48
N TRP A 194 -2.42 9.90 -8.05
CA TRP A 194 -1.80 10.13 -9.37
C TRP A 194 -2.58 9.47 -10.50
N GLU A 195 -3.28 8.38 -10.21
CA GLU A 195 -4.03 7.60 -11.20
C GLU A 195 -5.42 8.17 -11.43
N ASN A 196 -6.10 8.60 -10.37
CA ASN A 196 -7.42 9.24 -10.42
C ASN A 196 -7.48 10.47 -9.49
N PRO A 197 -6.77 11.56 -9.85
CA PRO A 197 -6.68 12.74 -8.98
C PRO A 197 -8.02 13.45 -8.76
N GLY A 198 -8.93 13.39 -9.73
CA GLY A 198 -10.24 14.03 -9.64
C GLY A 198 -11.06 13.46 -8.49
N GLU A 199 -11.26 12.15 -8.49
CA GLU A 199 -11.99 11.42 -7.45
C GLU A 199 -11.29 11.53 -6.10
N THR A 200 -9.98 11.26 -6.07
CA THR A 200 -9.19 11.30 -4.84
C THR A 200 -9.21 12.68 -4.19
N CYS A 201 -9.03 13.76 -4.96
CA CYS A 201 -9.11 15.12 -4.43
C CYS A 201 -10.53 15.49 -3.99
N GLY A 202 -11.58 14.98 -4.65
CA GLY A 202 -12.96 15.13 -4.23
C GLY A 202 -13.18 14.58 -2.82
N ILE A 203 -12.75 13.35 -2.58
CA ILE A 203 -12.80 12.68 -1.26
C ILE A 203 -11.99 13.44 -0.20
N LEU A 204 -10.78 13.88 -0.53
CA LEU A 204 -9.96 14.67 0.40
C LEU A 204 -10.63 15.99 0.83
N ARG A 205 -11.36 16.67 -0.09
CA ARG A 205 -12.14 17.87 0.23
C ARG A 205 -13.30 17.53 1.16
N GLN A 206 -14.07 16.48 0.88
CA GLN A 206 -15.16 16.02 1.74
C GLN A 206 -14.68 15.70 3.16
N ILE A 207 -13.55 14.98 3.30
CA ILE A 207 -12.95 14.69 4.60
C ILE A 207 -12.54 15.98 5.31
N LYS A 208 -11.89 16.93 4.60
CA LYS A 208 -11.50 18.22 5.17
C LYS A 208 -12.72 19.00 5.66
N GLU A 209 -13.75 19.11 4.86
CA GLU A 209 -15.01 19.80 5.24
C GLU A 209 -15.65 19.17 6.47
N LYS A 210 -15.58 17.85 6.61
CA LYS A 210 -16.15 17.12 7.75
C LYS A 210 -15.34 17.30 9.03
N THR A 211 -14.03 17.44 8.95
CA THR A 211 -13.12 17.36 10.10
C THR A 211 -12.48 18.69 10.50
N CYS A 212 -12.52 19.69 9.63
CA CYS A 212 -11.90 21.01 9.86
C CYS A 212 -12.92 22.17 9.82
N ASN A 213 -14.23 21.88 10.01
CA ASN A 213 -15.25 22.91 10.13
C ASN A 213 -15.24 23.46 11.57
N GLU A 214 -14.29 24.35 11.86
CA GLU A 214 -14.33 25.35 12.91
C GLU A 214 -13.96 26.71 12.31
#